data_f5e4d1c160cabeea11d1cc135c7968a0
#
_entry.id   f5e4d1c160cabeea11d1cc135c7968a0
#
_cell.length_a   1.000
_cell.length_b   1.000
_cell.length_c   1.000
_cell.angle_alpha   90.00
_cell.angle_beta   90.00
_cell.angle_gamma   90.00
#
_symmetry.space_group_name_H-M   'P 1'
#
loop_
_entity.id
_entity.type
_entity.pdbx_description
1 polymer ?
#
loop_
_entity_poly.entity_id
_entity_poly.type
_entity_poly.pdbx_seq_one_letter_code
_entity_poly.pdbx_strand_id
1 'polypeptide(L)' 'MDDRQRKANLRLGLILVSVAVVFAIGFMAKIAFMGPN' A
#
# COMPACT_ATOMS: atom_id res chain seq x y z
N MET A 1 5.37 -25.84 6.87
CA MET A 1 5.55 -24.41 6.94
C MET A 1 5.25 -23.89 8.31
N ASP A 2 6.17 -23.11 8.83
CA ASP A 2 5.98 -22.54 10.16
C ASP A 2 4.94 -21.43 10.13
N ASP A 3 4.07 -21.44 11.14
CA ASP A 3 3.08 -20.38 11.30
C ASP A 3 3.74 -19.02 11.50
N ARG A 4 4.93 -19.02 12.08
CA ARG A 4 5.68 -17.78 12.29
C ARG A 4 6.07 -17.12 10.98
N GLN A 5 6.59 -17.92 10.05
CA GLN A 5 6.98 -17.39 8.74
C GLN A 5 5.78 -16.90 7.96
N ARG A 6 4.68 -17.62 8.07
CA ARG A 6 3.44 -17.23 7.39
C ARG A 6 2.92 -15.90 7.92
N LYS A 7 2.93 -15.74 9.25
CA LYS A 7 2.50 -14.49 9.87
C LYS A 7 3.42 -13.33 9.50
N ALA A 8 4.72 -13.58 9.51
CA ALA A 8 5.69 -12.55 9.15
C ALA A 8 5.51 -12.10 7.70
N ASN A 9 5.33 -13.05 6.78
CA ASN A 9 5.12 -12.73 5.38
C ASN A 9 3.82 -11.96 5.18
N LEU A 10 2.76 -12.38 5.86
CA LEU A 10 1.49 -11.68 5.77
C LEU A 10 1.60 -10.26 6.29
N ARG A 11 2.29 -10.08 7.39
CA ARG A 11 2.49 -8.77 7.98
C ARG A 11 3.27 -7.85 7.04
N LEU A 12 4.35 -8.37 6.48
CA LEU A 12 5.15 -7.59 5.52
C LEU A 12 4.33 -7.23 4.28
N GLY A 13 3.53 -8.17 3.81
CA GLY A 13 2.66 -7.92 2.67
C GLY A 13 1.63 -6.85 2.96
N LEU A 14 1.06 -6.88 4.17
CA LEU A 14 0.08 -5.87 4.56
C LEU A 14 0.71 -4.48 4.65
N ILE A 15 1.91 -4.38 5.20
CA ILE A 15 2.62 -3.11 5.27
C ILE A 15 2.89 -2.58 3.86
N LEU A 16 3.35 -3.45 2.98
CA LEU A 16 3.64 -3.06 1.61
C LEU A 16 2.40 -2.59 0.88
N VAL A 17 1.30 -3.33 1.04
CA VAL A 17 0.03 -2.96 0.43
C VAL A 17 -0.47 -1.64 0.97
N SER A 18 -0.34 -1.42 2.29
CA SER A 18 -0.75 -0.16 2.90
C SER A 18 0.00 1.02 2.31
N VAL A 19 1.31 0.88 2.16
CA VAL A 19 2.14 1.94 1.57
C VAL A 19 1.70 2.19 0.13
N ALA A 20 1.48 1.13 -0.64
CA ALA A 20 1.04 1.26 -2.02
C ALA A 20 -0.30 1.96 -2.12
N VAL A 21 -1.23 1.62 -1.23
CA VAL A 21 -2.56 2.25 -1.22
C VAL A 21 -2.46 3.73 -0.89
N VAL A 22 -1.63 4.09 0.09
CA VAL A 22 -1.43 5.49 0.46
C VAL A 22 -0.89 6.28 -0.71
N PHE A 23 0.09 5.74 -1.41
CA PHE A 23 0.64 6.41 -2.59
C PHE A 23 -0.40 6.53 -3.70
N ALA A 24 -1.18 5.50 -3.93
CA ALA A 24 -2.21 5.52 -4.95
C ALA A 24 -3.26 6.58 -4.64
N ILE A 25 -3.72 6.63 -3.40
CA ILE A 25 -4.71 7.61 -2.98
C ILE A 25 -4.14 9.03 -3.11
N GLY A 26 -2.91 9.23 -2.67
CA GLY A 26 -2.25 10.53 -2.79
C GLY A 26 -2.12 10.98 -4.23
N PHE A 27 -1.75 10.06 -5.11
CA PHE A 27 -1.62 10.35 -6.53
C PHE A 27 -2.97 10.71 -7.14
N MET A 28 -3.99 9.93 -6.82
CA MET A 28 -5.34 10.19 -7.33
C MET A 28 -5.89 11.51 -6.81
N ALA A 29 -5.65 11.80 -5.55
CA ALA A 29 -6.08 13.06 -4.96
C ALA A 29 -5.42 14.25 -5.66
N LYS A 30 -4.14 14.12 -5.96
CA LYS A 30 -3.42 15.17 -6.68
C LYS A 30 -4.04 15.42 -8.05
N ILE A 31 -4.34 14.35 -8.77
CA ILE A 31 -4.95 14.49 -10.10
C ILE A 31 -6.34 15.10 -9.98
N ALA A 32 -7.12 14.69 -8.98
CA ALA A 32 -8.48 15.15 -8.80
C ALA A 32 -8.54 16.64 -8.44
N PHE A 33 -7.61 17.09 -7.60
CA PHE A 33 -7.62 18.48 -7.13
C PHE A 33 -6.81 19.41 -8.00
N MET A 34 -5.68 18.93 -8.50
CA MET A 34 -4.78 19.78 -9.29
C MET A 34 -4.86 19.52 -10.78
N GLY A 35 -5.56 18.48 -11.19
CA GLY A 35 -5.64 18.11 -12.58
C GLY A 35 -4.42 17.34 -13.07
N PRO A 36 -4.45 16.90 -14.32
CA PRO A 36 -3.40 16.05 -14.89
C PRO A 36 -2.08 16.77 -15.17
N ASN A 37 -2.01 18.03 -14.91
CA ASN A 37 -0.77 18.79 -15.13
C ASN A 37 -0.02 18.99 -13.84
#